data_b3de58c285942eccf180fc0323538866
#
_entry.id   b3de58c285942eccf180fc0323538866
#
_cell.length_a   1.000
_cell.length_b   1.000
_cell.length_c   1.000
_cell.angle_alpha   90.00
_cell.angle_beta   90.00
_cell.angle_gamma   90.00
#
_symmetry.space_group_name_H-M   'P 1'
#
loop_
_entity.id
_entity.type
_entity.pdbx_description
1 polymer ?
#
loop_
_entity_poly.entity_id
_entity_poly.type
_entity_poly.pdbx_seq_one_letter_code
_entity_poly.pdbx_strand_id
1 'polypeptide(L)'
;MHAPARSLARGAGGRSTMKRFPCTAVAATLLAAMALSPLLCMAGEGRLLATGGVSMLEGSSGGGIVPWATLSGYGTRDELGTVAFATHVDSGDYRLDVQGAALTVGNRLELSVARQRLDLGTLQDRLGLPWNALGQDVFGAKVRLRGDLVYGRAPQLSLGVQYKRLRDGTLPLAIGARDDHGTDVYLSATRLLLQGAGGYQLLLNGTVRATRANQTGLLGFGGDRRNSYRLVGEVSAGVVLSPSWVVGLEYRDKPNNLGFAREQAWADGFVAWFPSKHVSLTAAWADLGEVATLKRQRGPYLSLQVAL
;
A
#
# COMPACT_ATOMS: atom_id res chain seq x y z
N MET A 1 34.09 -67.22 -7.26
CA MET A 1 34.18 -66.10 -6.29
C MET A 1 33.02 -65.18 -6.54
N HIS A 2 32.10 -65.10 -5.57
CA HIS A 2 30.82 -64.46 -5.67
C HIS A 2 30.94 -62.93 -5.44
N ALA A 3 30.27 -62.13 -6.25
CA ALA A 3 29.96 -60.73 -5.96
C ALA A 3 28.44 -60.58 -5.70
N PRO A 4 28.03 -59.89 -4.66
CA PRO A 4 26.61 -59.71 -4.36
C PRO A 4 25.98 -58.49 -5.05
N ALA A 5 24.70 -58.63 -5.39
CA ALA A 5 23.82 -57.71 -5.99
C ALA A 5 23.54 -56.49 -5.08
N ARG A 6 23.50 -55.26 -5.64
CA ARG A 6 23.04 -54.05 -4.98
C ARG A 6 21.56 -53.79 -5.31
N SER A 7 20.78 -53.73 -4.26
CA SER A 7 19.38 -53.34 -4.18
C SER A 7 19.16 -51.85 -4.61
N LEU A 8 18.22 -51.66 -5.52
CA LEU A 8 17.67 -50.35 -5.90
C LEU A 8 16.68 -49.87 -4.83
N ALA A 9 17.05 -48.85 -4.07
CA ALA A 9 16.14 -48.13 -3.20
C ALA A 9 15.31 -47.12 -4.02
N ARG A 10 14.00 -47.29 -3.97
CA ARG A 10 13.00 -46.39 -4.56
C ARG A 10 13.00 -45.07 -3.81
N GLY A 11 13.15 -43.93 -4.54
CA GLY A 11 12.99 -42.61 -4.04
C GLY A 11 11.54 -42.32 -3.63
N ALA A 12 11.36 -41.87 -2.42
CA ALA A 12 10.08 -41.43 -1.89
C ALA A 12 9.76 -40.06 -2.49
N GLY A 13 8.63 -39.97 -3.19
CA GLY A 13 8.07 -38.72 -3.69
C GLY A 13 7.63 -37.82 -2.54
N GLY A 14 8.29 -36.68 -2.38
CA GLY A 14 7.89 -35.63 -1.46
C GLY A 14 6.57 -35.01 -1.92
N ARG A 15 5.49 -35.30 -1.22
CA ARG A 15 4.21 -34.58 -1.35
C ARG A 15 4.40 -33.18 -0.78
N SER A 16 4.39 -32.18 -1.66
CA SER A 16 4.21 -30.77 -1.27
C SER A 16 2.87 -30.62 -0.56
N THR A 17 2.90 -30.48 0.76
CA THR A 17 1.73 -30.12 1.54
C THR A 17 1.46 -28.65 1.36
N MET A 18 0.50 -28.32 0.53
CA MET A 18 -0.08 -26.98 0.42
C MET A 18 -0.66 -26.59 1.78
N LYS A 19 0.08 -25.78 2.56
CA LYS A 19 -0.41 -25.26 3.83
C LYS A 19 -1.59 -24.31 3.55
N ARG A 20 -2.78 -24.77 3.88
CA ARG A 20 -4.02 -23.98 3.84
C ARG A 20 -3.86 -22.81 4.79
N PHE A 21 -4.05 -21.60 4.27
CA PHE A 21 -4.13 -20.39 5.09
C PHE A 21 -5.31 -20.51 6.06
N PRO A 22 -5.15 -20.12 7.33
CA PRO A 22 -6.29 -19.99 8.20
C PRO A 22 -7.13 -18.79 7.75
N CYS A 23 -8.34 -19.04 7.29
CA CYS A 23 -9.41 -18.03 7.10
C CYS A 23 -9.69 -17.20 8.37
N THR A 24 -9.07 -17.56 9.49
CA THR A 24 -9.23 -16.94 10.79
C THR A 24 -8.67 -15.52 10.90
N ALA A 25 -7.65 -15.16 10.10
CA ALA A 25 -7.08 -13.80 10.16
C ALA A 25 -8.02 -12.76 9.52
N VAL A 26 -8.65 -13.08 8.39
CA VAL A 26 -9.62 -12.19 7.73
C VAL A 26 -10.91 -12.07 8.56
N ALA A 27 -11.36 -13.18 9.16
CA ALA A 27 -12.52 -13.19 10.05
C ALA A 27 -12.28 -12.40 11.34
N ALA A 28 -11.08 -12.43 11.91
CA ALA A 28 -10.73 -11.66 13.11
C ALA A 28 -10.71 -10.16 12.85
N THR A 29 -10.29 -9.73 11.66
CA THR A 29 -10.28 -8.31 11.29
C THR A 29 -11.70 -7.79 11.05
N LEU A 30 -12.59 -8.59 10.47
CA LEU A 30 -14.01 -8.28 10.31
C LEU A 30 -14.75 -8.23 11.64
N LEU A 31 -14.42 -9.12 12.59
CA LEU A 31 -14.99 -9.11 13.94
C LEU A 31 -14.49 -7.94 14.79
N ALA A 32 -13.25 -7.53 14.66
CA ALA A 32 -12.70 -6.33 15.31
C ALA A 32 -13.36 -5.04 14.76
N ALA A 33 -13.68 -4.99 13.47
CA ALA A 33 -14.45 -3.89 12.88
C ALA A 33 -15.90 -3.85 13.41
N MET A 34 -16.53 -4.99 13.67
CA MET A 34 -17.86 -5.05 14.29
C MET A 34 -17.86 -4.68 15.77
N ALA A 35 -16.78 -4.90 16.51
CA ALA A 35 -16.67 -4.51 17.92
C ALA A 35 -16.49 -3.01 18.15
N LEU A 36 -16.16 -2.23 17.10
CA LEU A 36 -16.14 -0.77 17.10
C LEU A 36 -17.53 -0.14 16.88
N SER A 37 -18.58 -0.91 16.86
CA SER A 37 -19.96 -0.50 16.58
C SER A 37 -20.52 0.70 17.38
N PRO A 38 -20.13 1.02 18.63
CA PRO A 38 -20.62 2.23 19.29
C PRO A 38 -20.02 3.54 18.74
N LEU A 39 -18.91 3.50 18.01
CA LEU A 39 -18.36 4.66 17.31
C LEU A 39 -19.04 4.94 15.96
N LEU A 40 -19.86 4.01 15.46
CA LEU A 40 -20.60 4.09 14.21
C LEU A 40 -21.68 5.19 14.19
N CYS A 41 -22.11 5.67 15.34
CA CYS A 41 -23.16 6.69 15.43
C CYS A 41 -22.68 8.11 15.09
N MET A 42 -21.39 8.34 14.82
CA MET A 42 -20.80 9.64 14.49
C MET A 42 -20.09 9.67 13.13
N ALA A 43 -20.16 8.62 12.35
CA ALA A 43 -19.56 8.59 11.02
C ALA A 43 -20.41 9.39 10.04
N GLY A 44 -19.82 10.41 9.44
CA GLY A 44 -20.49 11.28 8.49
C GLY A 44 -20.50 10.69 7.09
N GLU A 45 -21.63 10.78 6.41
CA GLU A 45 -21.80 10.35 5.02
C GLU A 45 -22.00 11.51 4.03
N GLY A 46 -21.64 12.73 4.42
CA GLY A 46 -21.96 13.94 3.66
C GLY A 46 -21.22 14.09 2.33
N ARG A 47 -20.16 13.33 2.08
CA ARG A 47 -19.37 13.37 0.84
C ARG A 47 -19.91 12.41 -0.23
N LEU A 48 -19.67 12.73 -1.50
CA LEU A 48 -20.05 11.90 -2.63
C LEU A 48 -19.21 10.61 -2.66
N LEU A 49 -19.80 9.54 -3.23
CA LEU A 49 -19.17 8.26 -3.44
C LEU A 49 -17.81 8.41 -4.16
N ALA A 50 -16.84 7.58 -3.82
CA ALA A 50 -15.47 7.55 -4.33
C ALA A 50 -14.59 8.81 -4.00
N THR A 51 -15.14 9.89 -3.44
CA THR A 51 -14.35 11.11 -3.15
C THR A 51 -13.31 10.95 -2.03
N GLY A 52 -13.41 9.92 -1.21
CA GLY A 52 -12.41 9.54 -0.21
C GLY A 52 -11.19 8.83 -0.81
N GLY A 53 -11.25 8.42 -2.08
CA GLY A 53 -10.25 7.52 -2.64
C GLY A 53 -10.34 6.12 -2.03
N VAL A 54 -9.27 5.35 -2.16
CA VAL A 54 -9.08 4.07 -1.46
C VAL A 54 -7.91 4.16 -0.49
N SER A 55 -7.71 3.16 0.34
CA SER A 55 -6.56 3.12 1.24
C SER A 55 -5.34 2.58 0.50
N MET A 56 -4.25 3.35 0.50
CA MET A 56 -2.99 2.90 -0.06
C MET A 56 -2.23 1.97 0.90
N LEU A 57 -1.22 1.28 0.39
CA LEU A 57 -0.39 0.34 1.16
C LEU A 57 0.20 0.91 2.46
N GLU A 58 0.40 2.22 2.54
CA GLU A 58 0.97 2.92 3.71
C GLU A 58 -0.10 3.55 4.61
N GLY A 59 -1.39 3.26 4.39
CA GLY A 59 -2.49 3.58 5.29
C GLY A 59 -3.25 4.86 4.99
N SER A 60 -2.68 5.83 4.28
CA SER A 60 -3.37 7.07 3.95
C SER A 60 -4.32 6.91 2.75
N SER A 61 -5.27 7.83 2.60
CA SER A 61 -6.12 7.91 1.41
C SER A 61 -5.29 8.14 0.14
N GLY A 62 -5.60 7.41 -0.94
CA GLY A 62 -4.91 7.50 -2.21
C GLY A 62 -5.54 6.61 -3.28
N GLY A 63 -4.72 6.13 -4.18
CA GLY A 63 -5.06 5.07 -5.12
C GLY A 63 -4.76 3.68 -4.51
N GLY A 64 -3.68 3.06 -4.86
CA GLY A 64 -3.24 1.81 -4.21
C GLY A 64 -1.82 1.95 -3.71
N ILE A 65 -0.97 2.55 -4.53
CA ILE A 65 0.45 2.76 -4.26
C ILE A 65 0.85 4.23 -4.10
N VAL A 66 -0.01 5.18 -4.53
CA VAL A 66 0.25 6.63 -4.51
C VAL A 66 -0.72 7.35 -3.56
N PRO A 67 -0.24 8.21 -2.63
CA PRO A 67 -1.12 9.04 -1.80
C PRO A 67 -1.72 10.17 -2.63
N TRP A 68 -3.03 10.39 -2.44
CA TRP A 68 -3.73 11.53 -3.02
C TRP A 68 -3.92 12.64 -1.99
N ALA A 69 -4.30 13.83 -2.48
CA ALA A 69 -4.65 14.92 -1.58
C ALA A 69 -6.01 14.73 -0.89
N THR A 70 -6.76 13.69 -1.26
CA THR A 70 -8.01 13.29 -0.60
C THR A 70 -7.77 12.83 0.84
N LEU A 71 -8.82 12.81 1.64
CA LEU A 71 -8.82 12.28 3.00
C LEU A 71 -9.80 11.11 3.10
N SER A 72 -9.46 10.12 3.89
CA SER A 72 -10.21 8.87 4.06
C SER A 72 -11.63 9.10 4.58
N GLY A 73 -12.55 8.21 4.20
CA GLY A 73 -13.95 8.24 4.65
C GLY A 73 -14.79 9.33 3.99
N TYR A 74 -15.98 9.53 4.51
CA TYR A 74 -17.02 10.37 3.89
C TYR A 74 -17.50 11.51 4.79
N GLY A 75 -16.84 11.76 5.93
CA GLY A 75 -17.15 12.86 6.83
C GLY A 75 -16.92 14.23 6.22
N THR A 76 -17.83 15.18 6.48
CA THR A 76 -17.74 16.60 6.14
C THR A 76 -16.97 17.41 7.20
N ARG A 77 -17.14 18.74 7.23
CA ARG A 77 -16.37 19.62 8.12
C ARG A 77 -16.62 19.37 9.61
N ASP A 78 -17.84 18.97 9.95
CA ASP A 78 -18.28 18.78 11.34
C ASP A 78 -18.39 17.30 11.71
N GLU A 79 -17.88 16.41 10.86
CA GLU A 79 -18.03 14.98 10.97
C GLU A 79 -16.67 14.27 11.01
N LEU A 80 -16.71 13.04 11.53
CA LEU A 80 -15.59 12.10 11.45
C LEU A 80 -15.78 11.19 10.23
N GLY A 81 -14.68 10.83 9.58
CA GLY A 81 -14.64 9.78 8.58
C GLY A 81 -13.67 8.72 9.04
N THR A 82 -14.09 7.47 9.12
CA THR A 82 -13.22 6.37 9.52
C THR A 82 -13.19 5.30 8.44
N VAL A 83 -12.04 4.67 8.27
CA VAL A 83 -11.88 3.52 7.38
C VAL A 83 -11.01 2.47 8.03
N ALA A 84 -11.31 1.20 7.74
CA ALA A 84 -10.42 0.07 7.97
C ALA A 84 -10.20 -0.65 6.64
N PHE A 85 -9.02 -1.20 6.42
CA PHE A 85 -8.70 -1.87 5.17
C PHE A 85 -7.78 -3.06 5.34
N ALA A 86 -7.84 -3.96 4.36
CA ALA A 86 -6.90 -5.06 4.19
C ALA A 86 -6.52 -5.17 2.72
N THR A 87 -5.23 -5.31 2.45
CA THR A 87 -4.68 -5.40 1.10
C THR A 87 -3.74 -6.59 1.00
N HIS A 88 -3.83 -7.30 -0.11
CA HIS A 88 -2.96 -8.41 -0.47
C HIS A 88 -2.32 -8.16 -1.84
N VAL A 89 -1.00 -8.31 -1.93
CA VAL A 89 -0.24 -8.23 -3.19
C VAL A 89 0.59 -9.50 -3.33
N ASP A 90 0.46 -10.19 -4.45
CA ASP A 90 1.29 -11.35 -4.79
C ASP A 90 2.11 -11.01 -6.05
N SER A 91 3.42 -10.91 -5.91
CA SER A 91 4.33 -10.57 -7.02
C SER A 91 5.11 -11.78 -7.55
N GLY A 92 4.69 -12.99 -7.18
CA GLY A 92 5.31 -14.25 -7.56
C GLY A 92 6.33 -14.72 -6.52
N ASP A 93 7.46 -14.02 -6.36
CA ASP A 93 8.48 -14.38 -5.36
C ASP A 93 8.18 -13.83 -3.96
N TYR A 94 7.33 -12.80 -3.85
CA TYR A 94 6.98 -12.11 -2.61
C TYR A 94 5.47 -11.97 -2.47
N ARG A 95 5.02 -11.96 -1.21
CA ARG A 95 3.65 -11.60 -0.85
C ARG A 95 3.68 -10.49 0.17
N LEU A 96 2.87 -9.46 -0.07
CA LEU A 96 2.73 -8.35 0.86
C LEU A 96 1.29 -8.31 1.36
N ASP A 97 1.14 -8.50 2.66
CA ASP A 97 -0.13 -8.31 3.37
C ASP A 97 -0.09 -7.01 4.15
N VAL A 98 -1.13 -6.21 4.00
CA VAL A 98 -1.29 -4.93 4.70
C VAL A 98 -2.64 -4.87 5.37
N GLN A 99 -2.65 -4.39 6.61
CA GLN A 99 -3.88 -4.09 7.34
C GLN A 99 -3.72 -2.71 7.98
N GLY A 100 -4.78 -1.93 8.00
CA GLY A 100 -4.70 -0.60 8.55
C GLY A 100 -6.05 0.06 8.78
N ALA A 101 -5.97 1.27 9.33
CA ALA A 101 -7.11 2.12 9.57
C ALA A 101 -6.71 3.59 9.43
N ALA A 102 -7.68 4.43 9.12
CA ALA A 102 -7.51 5.87 9.13
C ALA A 102 -8.74 6.56 9.73
N LEU A 103 -8.48 7.69 10.37
CA LEU A 103 -9.47 8.59 10.96
C LEU A 103 -9.28 9.97 10.33
N THR A 104 -10.34 10.52 9.78
CA THR A 104 -10.38 11.90 9.28
C THR A 104 -11.27 12.74 10.18
N VAL A 105 -10.75 13.87 10.62
CA VAL A 105 -11.45 14.84 11.47
C VAL A 105 -11.77 16.08 10.64
N GLY A 106 -13.04 16.43 10.56
CA GLY A 106 -13.52 17.66 9.95
C GLY A 106 -13.13 17.84 8.48
N ASN A 107 -12.94 16.76 7.74
CA ASN A 107 -12.43 16.77 6.35
C ASN A 107 -11.16 17.63 6.19
N ARG A 108 -10.32 17.67 7.23
CA ARG A 108 -9.10 18.49 7.26
C ARG A 108 -7.85 17.75 7.74
N LEU A 109 -7.96 16.91 8.76
CA LEU A 109 -6.86 16.13 9.31
C LEU A 109 -7.17 14.64 9.16
N GLU A 110 -6.28 13.88 8.55
CA GLU A 110 -6.29 12.42 8.51
C GLU A 110 -5.14 11.89 9.37
N LEU A 111 -5.45 10.95 10.25
CA LEU A 111 -4.48 10.13 10.97
C LEU A 111 -4.62 8.69 10.48
N SER A 112 -3.52 8.01 10.22
CA SER A 112 -3.54 6.65 9.69
C SER A 112 -2.51 5.76 10.36
N VAL A 113 -2.85 4.46 10.42
CA VAL A 113 -1.93 3.41 10.83
C VAL A 113 -2.02 2.26 9.82
N ALA A 114 -0.87 1.68 9.49
CA ALA A 114 -0.82 0.48 8.68
C ALA A 114 0.24 -0.48 9.21
N ARG A 115 -0.05 -1.75 9.15
CA ARG A 115 0.91 -2.84 9.39
C ARG A 115 1.11 -3.60 8.11
N GLN A 116 2.36 -3.72 7.72
CA GLN A 116 2.79 -4.42 6.52
C GLN A 116 3.57 -5.67 6.91
N ARG A 117 3.34 -6.77 6.19
CA ARG A 117 4.09 -8.01 6.30
C ARG A 117 4.49 -8.48 4.91
N LEU A 118 5.77 -8.41 4.61
CA LEU A 118 6.36 -8.92 3.38
C LEU A 118 6.87 -10.34 3.63
N ASP A 119 6.24 -11.34 3.03
CA ASP A 119 6.75 -12.71 2.99
C ASP A 119 7.88 -12.79 1.97
N LEU A 120 9.03 -13.32 2.40
CA LEU A 120 10.25 -13.31 1.61
C LEU A 120 10.31 -14.44 0.57
N GLY A 121 9.43 -15.44 0.68
CA GLY A 121 9.28 -16.53 -0.29
C GLY A 121 10.63 -17.06 -0.82
N THR A 122 10.83 -16.92 -2.13
CA THR A 122 12.04 -17.37 -2.84
C THR A 122 13.35 -16.78 -2.26
N LEU A 123 13.33 -15.55 -1.73
CA LEU A 123 14.54 -14.93 -1.15
C LEU A 123 14.98 -15.64 0.13
N GLN A 124 14.02 -16.09 0.95
CA GLN A 124 14.32 -16.87 2.15
C GLN A 124 15.08 -18.16 1.79
N ASP A 125 14.58 -18.89 0.81
CA ASP A 125 15.18 -20.17 0.37
C ASP A 125 16.57 -19.96 -0.22
N ARG A 126 16.76 -18.90 -1.03
CA ARG A 126 18.05 -18.59 -1.67
C ARG A 126 19.14 -18.17 -0.69
N LEU A 127 18.79 -17.45 0.35
CA LEU A 127 19.74 -16.91 1.32
C LEU A 127 19.82 -17.75 2.61
N GLY A 128 19.00 -18.80 2.74
CA GLY A 128 18.94 -19.64 3.95
C GLY A 128 18.54 -18.84 5.20
N LEU A 129 17.62 -17.87 5.07
CA LEU A 129 17.25 -16.98 6.16
C LEU A 129 16.46 -17.72 7.25
N PRO A 130 16.72 -17.44 8.55
CA PRO A 130 16.02 -18.09 9.64
C PRO A 130 14.58 -17.59 9.82
N TRP A 131 14.21 -16.46 9.20
CA TRP A 131 12.86 -15.89 9.22
C TRP A 131 12.29 -15.78 7.80
N ASN A 132 10.97 -15.84 7.73
CA ASN A 132 10.24 -15.90 6.46
C ASN A 132 9.60 -14.58 6.04
N ALA A 133 9.60 -13.56 6.87
CA ALA A 133 8.93 -12.31 6.56
C ALA A 133 9.60 -11.11 7.23
N LEU A 134 9.47 -9.94 6.60
CA LEU A 134 9.75 -8.63 7.16
C LEU A 134 8.44 -7.95 7.56
N GLY A 135 8.46 -7.25 8.68
CA GLY A 135 7.31 -6.49 9.16
C GLY A 135 7.64 -5.00 9.30
N GLN A 136 6.68 -4.14 8.95
CA GLN A 136 6.79 -2.69 9.14
C GLN A 136 5.49 -2.14 9.70
N ASP A 137 5.59 -1.25 10.67
CA ASP A 137 4.48 -0.44 11.15
C ASP A 137 4.66 1.00 10.58
N VAL A 138 3.55 1.56 10.05
CA VAL A 138 3.50 2.90 9.44
C VAL A 138 2.48 3.73 10.20
N PHE A 139 2.87 4.94 10.62
CA PHE A 139 2.02 5.93 11.27
C PHE A 139 1.99 7.17 10.40
N GLY A 140 0.81 7.59 9.95
CA GLY A 140 0.62 8.70 9.04
C GLY A 140 -0.21 9.83 9.65
N ALA A 141 0.12 11.06 9.23
CA ALA A 141 -0.72 12.24 9.42
C ALA A 141 -0.74 13.03 8.11
N LYS A 142 -1.94 13.46 7.66
CA LYS A 142 -2.11 14.25 6.45
C LYS A 142 -3.08 15.39 6.70
N VAL A 143 -2.71 16.59 6.29
CA VAL A 143 -3.51 17.79 6.46
C VAL A 143 -3.90 18.33 5.09
N ARG A 144 -5.19 18.53 4.86
CA ARG A 144 -5.71 19.28 3.72
C ARG A 144 -5.40 20.76 3.91
N LEU A 145 -4.60 21.35 3.02
CA LEU A 145 -4.16 22.73 3.12
C LEU A 145 -5.19 23.68 2.51
N ARG A 146 -5.51 23.47 1.23
CA ARG A 146 -6.42 24.32 0.47
C ARG A 146 -6.93 23.61 -0.79
N GLY A 147 -7.81 24.30 -1.50
CA GLY A 147 -8.38 23.83 -2.77
C GLY A 147 -9.51 22.84 -2.57
N ASP A 148 -10.06 22.40 -3.67
CA ASP A 148 -11.16 21.45 -3.70
C ASP A 148 -10.93 20.40 -4.80
N LEU A 149 -11.42 19.18 -4.57
CA LEU A 149 -11.28 18.09 -5.50
C LEU A 149 -12.04 18.34 -6.82
N VAL A 150 -13.25 18.91 -6.71
CA VAL A 150 -14.22 19.05 -7.81
C VAL A 150 -14.40 20.50 -8.18
N TYR A 151 -14.64 21.38 -7.18
CA TYR A 151 -15.04 22.75 -7.39
C TYR A 151 -13.86 23.72 -7.33
N GLY A 152 -14.04 24.89 -7.97
CA GLY A 152 -13.02 25.93 -8.00
C GLY A 152 -11.90 25.69 -9.05
N ARG A 153 -10.92 26.60 -9.08
CA ARG A 153 -9.82 26.57 -10.07
C ARG A 153 -8.59 25.80 -9.57
N ALA A 154 -8.34 25.80 -8.28
CA ALA A 154 -7.16 25.17 -7.69
C ALA A 154 -7.45 23.70 -7.35
N PRO A 155 -6.47 22.78 -7.56
CA PRO A 155 -6.59 21.41 -7.08
C PRO A 155 -6.64 21.38 -5.54
N GLN A 156 -7.14 20.30 -4.98
CA GLN A 156 -6.99 20.03 -3.56
C GLN A 156 -5.51 19.74 -3.27
N LEU A 157 -4.96 20.41 -2.27
CA LEU A 157 -3.59 20.26 -1.81
C LEU A 157 -3.58 19.70 -0.40
N SER A 158 -2.73 18.71 -0.16
CA SER A 158 -2.53 18.12 1.17
C SER A 158 -1.04 17.86 1.43
N LEU A 159 -0.62 18.13 2.66
CA LEU A 159 0.70 17.78 3.18
C LEU A 159 0.58 16.56 4.08
N GLY A 160 1.41 15.54 3.86
CA GLY A 160 1.44 14.35 4.68
C GLY A 160 2.82 14.03 5.22
N VAL A 161 2.83 13.37 6.36
CA VAL A 161 4.01 12.82 7.03
C VAL A 161 3.73 11.37 7.36
N GLN A 162 4.71 10.49 7.15
CA GLN A 162 4.64 9.07 7.50
C GLN A 162 5.89 8.67 8.27
N TYR A 163 5.72 8.29 9.52
CA TYR A 163 6.75 7.62 10.31
C TYR A 163 6.63 6.12 10.12
N LYS A 164 7.73 5.48 9.78
CA LYS A 164 7.80 4.05 9.43
C LYS A 164 8.87 3.38 10.28
N ARG A 165 8.56 2.20 10.82
CA ARG A 165 9.49 1.44 11.64
C ARG A 165 9.41 -0.04 11.29
N LEU A 166 10.55 -0.64 11.04
CA LEU A 166 10.68 -2.09 10.92
C LEU A 166 10.46 -2.76 12.28
N ARG A 167 9.83 -3.91 12.28
CA ARG A 167 9.66 -4.74 13.48
C ARG A 167 10.93 -5.57 13.78
N ASP A 168 11.69 -5.86 12.73
CA ASP A 168 13.00 -6.46 12.77
C ASP A 168 13.88 -5.82 11.69
N GLY A 169 14.92 -5.14 12.11
CA GLY A 169 15.89 -4.47 11.24
C GLY A 169 17.11 -5.32 10.88
N THR A 170 17.21 -6.56 11.39
CA THR A 170 18.43 -7.38 11.28
C THR A 170 18.83 -7.58 9.83
N LEU A 171 17.93 -8.05 8.97
CA LEU A 171 18.24 -8.24 7.54
C LEU A 171 18.47 -6.91 6.81
N PRO A 172 17.60 -5.89 6.91
CA PRO A 172 17.84 -4.61 6.27
C PRO A 172 19.17 -3.96 6.64
N LEU A 173 19.57 -3.99 7.88
CA LEU A 173 20.86 -3.45 8.32
C LEU A 173 22.04 -4.29 7.80
N ALA A 174 21.91 -5.61 7.77
CA ALA A 174 22.94 -6.51 7.24
C ALA A 174 23.19 -6.33 5.73
N ILE A 175 22.17 -5.94 4.96
CA ILE A 175 22.30 -5.67 3.52
C ILE A 175 22.68 -4.22 3.19
N GLY A 176 22.99 -3.41 4.20
CA GLY A 176 23.57 -2.07 4.04
C GLY A 176 22.62 -0.90 4.31
N ALA A 177 21.41 -1.12 4.79
CA ALA A 177 20.58 -0.02 5.30
C ALA A 177 21.23 0.64 6.52
N ARG A 178 20.96 1.93 6.74
CA ARG A 178 21.53 2.70 7.86
C ARG A 178 20.66 2.66 9.09
N ASP A 179 19.34 2.68 8.89
CA ASP A 179 18.37 2.73 9.97
C ASP A 179 17.21 1.76 9.72
N ASP A 180 16.61 1.28 10.80
CA ASP A 180 15.40 0.45 10.81
C ASP A 180 14.10 1.28 10.84
N HIS A 181 14.22 2.60 10.88
CA HIS A 181 13.09 3.54 10.91
C HIS A 181 13.40 4.80 10.09
N GLY A 182 12.35 5.50 9.72
CA GLY A 182 12.47 6.76 8.98
C GLY A 182 11.16 7.49 8.84
N THR A 183 11.24 8.72 8.33
CA THR A 183 10.08 9.58 8.13
C THR A 183 10.05 10.04 6.68
N ASP A 184 8.92 9.87 6.02
CA ASP A 184 8.66 10.47 4.72
C ASP A 184 7.77 11.70 4.88
N VAL A 185 8.01 12.73 4.07
CA VAL A 185 7.15 13.91 3.96
C VAL A 185 6.73 14.04 2.51
N TYR A 186 5.43 14.29 2.26
CA TYR A 186 4.93 14.42 0.90
C TYR A 186 3.90 15.53 0.77
N LEU A 187 3.87 16.14 -0.41
CA LEU A 187 2.87 17.11 -0.84
C LEU A 187 2.12 16.53 -2.04
N SER A 188 0.81 16.39 -1.91
CA SER A 188 -0.08 15.87 -2.96
C SER A 188 -0.99 16.97 -3.49
N ALA A 189 -1.25 16.93 -4.80
CA ALA A 189 -2.23 17.75 -5.50
C ALA A 189 -3.17 16.86 -6.30
N THR A 190 -4.47 16.90 -6.00
CA THR A 190 -5.47 16.05 -6.67
C THR A 190 -6.59 16.90 -7.26
N ARG A 191 -7.02 16.56 -8.47
CA ARG A 191 -8.11 17.22 -9.17
C ARG A 191 -9.02 16.21 -9.85
N LEU A 192 -10.32 16.40 -9.76
CA LEU A 192 -11.33 15.71 -10.57
C LEU A 192 -11.88 16.70 -11.60
N LEU A 193 -11.66 16.42 -12.87
CA LEU A 193 -12.18 17.16 -14.01
C LEU A 193 -13.51 16.54 -14.43
N LEU A 194 -14.61 17.29 -14.30
CA LEU A 194 -15.97 16.79 -14.57
C LEU A 194 -16.19 16.53 -16.07
N GLN A 195 -15.49 17.27 -16.93
CA GLN A 195 -15.51 17.10 -18.40
C GLN A 195 -14.09 16.77 -18.86
N GLY A 196 -13.67 15.55 -18.55
CA GLY A 196 -12.35 15.02 -18.95
C GLY A 196 -12.35 14.34 -20.30
N ALA A 197 -11.54 13.34 -20.48
CA ALA A 197 -11.39 12.61 -21.72
C ALA A 197 -12.68 11.88 -22.14
N GLY A 198 -13.17 12.14 -23.35
CA GLY A 198 -14.32 11.42 -23.91
C GLY A 198 -15.66 11.66 -23.19
N GLY A 199 -15.79 12.75 -22.44
CA GLY A 199 -17.02 13.05 -21.67
C GLY A 199 -17.08 12.39 -20.29
N TYR A 200 -16.09 11.55 -19.94
CA TYR A 200 -15.96 10.99 -18.61
C TYR A 200 -15.26 11.94 -17.64
N GLN A 201 -15.50 11.76 -16.35
CA GLN A 201 -14.75 12.49 -15.33
C GLN A 201 -13.34 11.91 -15.24
N LEU A 202 -12.33 12.80 -15.18
CA LEU A 202 -10.92 12.45 -15.12
C LEU A 202 -10.33 12.90 -13.79
N LEU A 203 -9.84 11.95 -13.00
CA LEU A 203 -9.06 12.20 -11.79
C LEU A 203 -7.58 12.28 -12.15
N LEU A 204 -6.91 13.33 -11.69
CA LEU A 204 -5.47 13.50 -11.82
C LEU A 204 -4.88 13.77 -10.45
N ASN A 205 -3.76 13.11 -10.15
CA ASN A 205 -2.99 13.33 -8.94
C ASN A 205 -1.51 13.41 -9.24
N GLY A 206 -0.83 14.33 -8.57
CA GLY A 206 0.62 14.43 -8.54
C GLY A 206 1.10 14.59 -7.10
N THR A 207 2.11 13.84 -6.72
CA THR A 207 2.72 13.85 -5.38
C THR A 207 4.23 13.97 -5.50
N VAL A 208 4.82 14.84 -4.69
CA VAL A 208 6.26 14.92 -4.48
C VAL A 208 6.55 14.47 -3.06
N ARG A 209 7.45 13.51 -2.92
CA ARG A 209 7.83 12.93 -1.63
C ARG A 209 9.31 13.10 -1.35
N ALA A 210 9.65 13.55 -0.15
CA ALA A 210 10.99 13.48 0.41
C ALA A 210 11.12 12.18 1.19
N THR A 211 12.01 11.29 0.77
CA THR A 211 12.19 9.97 1.37
C THR A 211 13.63 9.48 1.28
N ARG A 212 14.02 8.59 2.18
CA ARG A 212 15.22 7.74 2.11
C ARG A 212 14.88 6.26 2.32
N ALA A 213 13.59 5.91 2.21
CA ALA A 213 13.09 4.56 2.40
C ALA A 213 13.48 3.64 1.25
N ASN A 214 13.99 2.45 1.55
CA ASN A 214 14.27 1.39 0.58
C ASN A 214 13.05 0.47 0.51
N GLN A 215 12.57 0.14 -0.69
CA GLN A 215 11.32 -0.62 -0.89
C GLN A 215 10.19 -0.09 0.02
N THR A 216 9.96 1.23 -0.04
CA THR A 216 8.97 1.93 0.80
C THR A 216 9.20 1.83 2.32
N GLY A 217 10.38 1.38 2.75
CA GLY A 217 10.81 1.20 4.13
C GLY A 217 11.00 -0.26 4.57
N LEU A 218 10.45 -1.22 3.82
CA LEU A 218 10.57 -2.65 4.13
C LEU A 218 12.02 -3.18 4.11
N LEU A 219 12.92 -2.53 3.37
CA LEU A 219 14.35 -2.80 3.37
C LEU A 219 15.15 -1.72 4.12
N GLY A 220 14.55 -1.07 5.11
CA GLY A 220 15.19 -0.04 5.94
C GLY A 220 15.31 1.32 5.27
N PHE A 221 16.13 2.20 5.85
CA PHE A 221 16.21 3.61 5.48
C PHE A 221 17.65 4.05 5.29
N GLY A 222 17.88 4.85 4.22
CA GLY A 222 19.25 5.17 3.78
C GLY A 222 19.99 3.92 3.36
N GLY A 223 21.25 4.06 3.00
CA GLY A 223 22.06 2.92 2.57
C GLY A 223 23.53 3.23 2.47
N ASP A 224 24.30 2.21 2.11
CA ASP A 224 25.74 2.26 1.87
C ASP A 224 26.11 3.17 0.70
N ARG A 225 25.24 3.28 -0.32
CA ARG A 225 25.44 4.22 -1.45
C ARG A 225 25.00 5.63 -1.11
N ARG A 226 23.92 5.78 -0.34
CA ARG A 226 23.34 7.09 -0.02
C ARG A 226 22.52 7.04 1.24
N ASN A 227 22.72 8.02 2.13
CA ASN A 227 21.95 8.17 3.36
C ASN A 227 21.13 9.48 3.42
N SER A 228 21.10 10.27 2.34
CA SER A 228 20.34 11.52 2.31
C SER A 228 18.95 11.34 1.74
N TYR A 229 18.02 12.22 2.15
CA TYR A 229 16.69 12.31 1.56
C TYR A 229 16.75 12.63 0.08
N ARG A 230 15.83 12.05 -0.68
CA ARG A 230 15.60 12.34 -2.09
C ARG A 230 14.16 12.78 -2.31
N LEU A 231 14.01 13.74 -3.23
CA LEU A 231 12.71 14.07 -3.78
C LEU A 231 12.40 13.08 -4.91
N VAL A 232 11.25 12.42 -4.82
CA VAL A 232 10.73 11.50 -5.82
C VAL A 232 9.32 11.92 -6.23
N GLY A 233 8.96 11.62 -7.47
CA GLY A 233 7.66 11.93 -8.04
C GLY A 233 6.74 10.72 -8.04
N GLU A 234 5.46 10.95 -7.77
CA GLU A 234 4.42 9.94 -7.84
C GLU A 234 3.22 10.54 -8.58
N VAL A 235 2.57 9.79 -9.45
CA VAL A 235 1.41 10.26 -10.22
C VAL A 235 0.33 9.20 -10.30
N SER A 236 -0.92 9.66 -10.40
CA SER A 236 -2.08 8.79 -10.68
C SER A 236 -3.00 9.49 -11.67
N ALA A 237 -3.59 8.71 -12.56
CA ALA A 237 -4.64 9.16 -13.45
C ALA A 237 -5.77 8.12 -13.45
N GLY A 238 -7.02 8.56 -13.28
CA GLY A 238 -8.17 7.67 -13.23
C GLY A 238 -9.36 8.24 -13.98
N VAL A 239 -10.11 7.37 -14.64
CA VAL A 239 -11.37 7.68 -15.31
C VAL A 239 -12.52 7.12 -14.48
N VAL A 240 -13.48 7.98 -14.13
CA VAL A 240 -14.72 7.58 -13.47
C VAL A 240 -15.70 7.12 -14.53
N LEU A 241 -15.85 5.80 -14.67
CA LEU A 241 -16.74 5.18 -15.67
C LEU A 241 -18.21 5.31 -15.30
N SER A 242 -18.47 5.27 -13.98
CA SER A 242 -19.81 5.47 -13.40
C SER A 242 -19.63 5.94 -11.95
N PRO A 243 -20.68 6.34 -11.23
CA PRO A 243 -20.57 6.70 -9.80
C PRO A 243 -19.89 5.65 -8.93
N SER A 244 -19.95 4.38 -9.33
CA SER A 244 -19.41 3.24 -8.56
C SER A 244 -18.13 2.64 -9.12
N TRP A 245 -17.66 3.05 -10.30
CA TRP A 245 -16.50 2.42 -10.96
C TRP A 245 -15.48 3.45 -11.41
N VAL A 246 -14.24 3.25 -10.96
CA VAL A 246 -13.06 4.03 -11.38
C VAL A 246 -12.00 3.08 -11.90
N VAL A 247 -11.42 3.41 -13.06
CA VAL A 247 -10.26 2.70 -13.60
C VAL A 247 -9.10 3.67 -13.75
N GLY A 248 -7.88 3.22 -13.54
CA GLY A 248 -6.75 4.14 -13.61
C GLY A 248 -5.40 3.46 -13.62
N LEU A 249 -4.38 4.33 -13.64
CA LEU A 249 -2.96 3.96 -13.62
C LEU A 249 -2.27 4.75 -12.53
N GLU A 250 -1.27 4.15 -11.91
CA GLU A 250 -0.39 4.80 -10.95
C GLU A 250 1.07 4.54 -11.27
N TYR A 251 1.91 5.50 -10.90
CA TYR A 251 3.36 5.39 -10.98
C TYR A 251 3.97 6.03 -9.74
N ARG A 252 4.94 5.33 -9.12
CA ARG A 252 5.65 5.78 -7.92
C ARG A 252 7.15 5.54 -8.09
N ASP A 253 7.92 6.62 -8.12
CA ASP A 253 9.38 6.56 -8.10
C ASP A 253 9.91 6.26 -6.70
N LYS A 254 11.15 5.72 -6.63
CA LYS A 254 11.82 5.34 -5.38
C LYS A 254 13.31 5.72 -5.40
N PRO A 255 13.91 6.08 -4.25
CA PRO A 255 15.34 6.33 -4.17
C PRO A 255 16.13 5.01 -4.25
N ASN A 256 17.29 5.03 -4.87
CA ASN A 256 18.21 3.90 -4.95
C ASN A 256 19.39 4.13 -3.99
N ASN A 257 19.29 3.63 -2.77
CA ASN A 257 20.25 3.93 -1.69
C ASN A 257 21.17 2.73 -1.35
N LEU A 258 20.75 1.50 -1.70
CA LEU A 258 21.46 0.27 -1.36
C LEU A 258 22.37 -0.20 -2.50
N GLY A 259 23.56 -0.71 -2.15
CA GLY A 259 24.43 -1.46 -3.03
C GLY A 259 23.92 -2.84 -3.34
N PHE A 260 23.26 -3.47 -2.38
CA PHE A 260 22.72 -4.81 -2.46
C PHE A 260 21.64 -5.00 -3.52
N ALA A 261 20.71 -4.04 -3.66
CA ALA A 261 19.59 -4.13 -4.58
C ALA A 261 19.38 -2.82 -5.34
N ARG A 262 19.02 -2.91 -6.61
CA ARG A 262 18.61 -1.77 -7.41
C ARG A 262 17.14 -1.51 -7.21
N GLU A 263 16.77 -0.30 -6.83
CA GLU A 263 15.39 0.14 -6.76
C GLU A 263 14.87 0.52 -8.15
N GLN A 264 13.69 0.04 -8.47
CA GLN A 264 12.94 0.43 -9.67
C GLN A 264 11.60 1.01 -9.24
N ALA A 265 11.07 1.91 -10.03
CA ALA A 265 9.75 2.50 -9.80
C ALA A 265 8.66 1.40 -9.76
N TRP A 266 7.60 1.67 -9.02
CA TRP A 266 6.38 0.88 -9.03
C TRP A 266 5.37 1.49 -9.98
N ALA A 267 4.59 0.65 -10.63
CA ALA A 267 3.45 1.05 -11.45
C ALA A 267 2.32 0.04 -11.30
N ASP A 268 1.11 0.50 -11.42
CA ASP A 268 -0.05 -0.39 -11.52
C ASP A 268 -1.12 0.13 -12.47
N GLY A 269 -2.01 -0.79 -12.87
CA GLY A 269 -3.29 -0.48 -13.47
C GLY A 269 -4.39 -1.04 -12.59
N PHE A 270 -5.31 -0.19 -12.16
CA PHE A 270 -6.33 -0.53 -11.17
C PHE A 270 -7.76 -0.36 -11.65
N VAL A 271 -8.64 -1.13 -11.02
CA VAL A 271 -10.09 -0.97 -11.06
C VAL A 271 -10.58 -0.87 -9.63
N ALA A 272 -11.26 0.20 -9.27
CA ALA A 272 -11.89 0.38 -7.96
C ALA A 272 -13.41 0.36 -8.11
N TRP A 273 -14.07 -0.44 -7.29
CA TRP A 273 -15.51 -0.58 -7.22
C TRP A 273 -16.04 -0.13 -5.86
N PHE A 274 -17.00 0.78 -5.90
CA PHE A 274 -17.65 1.38 -4.73
C PHE A 274 -19.14 0.99 -4.72
N PRO A 275 -19.51 -0.22 -4.25
CA PRO A 275 -20.93 -0.63 -4.18
C PRO A 275 -21.75 0.26 -3.24
N SER A 276 -21.10 0.83 -2.22
CA SER A 276 -21.71 1.78 -1.29
C SER A 276 -20.64 2.71 -0.70
N LYS A 277 -21.03 3.67 0.14
CA LYS A 277 -20.10 4.48 0.91
C LYS A 277 -19.34 3.69 1.97
N HIS A 278 -19.91 2.56 2.40
CA HIS A 278 -19.32 1.73 3.45
C HIS A 278 -18.28 0.73 2.93
N VAL A 279 -18.31 0.38 1.65
CA VAL A 279 -17.44 -0.67 1.10
C VAL A 279 -16.83 -0.21 -0.21
N SER A 280 -15.53 -0.42 -0.35
CA SER A 280 -14.84 -0.36 -1.64
C SER A 280 -13.91 -1.56 -1.83
N LEU A 281 -13.85 -2.01 -3.07
CA LEU A 281 -12.98 -3.09 -3.53
C LEU A 281 -12.07 -2.55 -4.62
N THR A 282 -10.77 -2.80 -4.50
CA THR A 282 -9.80 -2.42 -5.54
C THR A 282 -9.04 -3.65 -5.98
N ALA A 283 -9.01 -3.87 -7.28
CA ALA A 283 -8.16 -4.86 -7.93
C ALA A 283 -7.17 -4.13 -8.84
N ALA A 284 -5.91 -4.54 -8.83
CA ALA A 284 -4.90 -3.98 -9.71
C ALA A 284 -3.93 -5.07 -10.19
N TRP A 285 -3.23 -4.77 -11.27
CA TRP A 285 -2.04 -5.49 -11.67
C TRP A 285 -0.82 -4.60 -11.39
N ALA A 286 -0.05 -4.99 -10.39
CA ALA A 286 1.11 -4.22 -9.93
C ALA A 286 2.41 -4.73 -10.58
N ASP A 287 3.25 -3.78 -11.01
CA ASP A 287 4.64 -3.99 -11.41
C ASP A 287 5.53 -3.31 -10.37
N LEU A 288 6.15 -4.12 -9.50
CA LEU A 288 7.05 -3.65 -8.44
C LEU A 288 8.51 -3.60 -8.90
N GLY A 289 8.78 -3.96 -10.18
CA GLY A 289 10.12 -3.95 -10.74
C GLY A 289 11.05 -4.99 -10.11
N GLU A 290 12.21 -4.55 -9.64
CA GLU A 290 13.17 -5.36 -8.88
C GLU A 290 12.94 -5.14 -7.37
N VAL A 291 12.73 -6.23 -6.64
CA VAL A 291 12.60 -6.23 -5.17
C VAL A 291 13.69 -7.13 -4.60
N ALA A 292 14.58 -6.57 -3.77
CA ALA A 292 15.65 -7.30 -3.08
C ALA A 292 16.38 -8.31 -3.99
N THR A 293 16.87 -7.86 -5.16
CA THR A 293 17.60 -8.63 -6.19
C THR A 293 16.77 -9.53 -7.11
N LEU A 294 15.50 -9.78 -6.79
CA LEU A 294 14.61 -10.55 -7.66
C LEU A 294 13.90 -9.60 -8.64
N LYS A 295 14.08 -9.87 -9.94
CA LYS A 295 13.58 -9.04 -11.03
C LYS A 295 12.15 -9.41 -11.42
N ARG A 296 11.44 -8.48 -12.08
CA ARG A 296 10.10 -8.68 -12.67
C ARG A 296 9.06 -9.10 -11.63
N GLN A 297 9.08 -8.46 -10.49
CA GLN A 297 8.08 -8.68 -9.44
C GLN A 297 6.76 -8.04 -9.86
N ARG A 298 5.85 -8.86 -10.40
CA ARG A 298 4.56 -8.43 -10.96
C ARG A 298 3.46 -9.37 -10.53
N GLY A 299 2.29 -8.82 -10.28
CA GLY A 299 1.14 -9.66 -10.01
C GLY A 299 -0.07 -8.93 -9.48
N PRO A 300 -1.07 -9.70 -9.04
CA PRO A 300 -2.33 -9.15 -8.55
C PRO A 300 -2.18 -8.42 -7.23
N TYR A 301 -2.90 -7.32 -7.15
CA TYR A 301 -3.17 -6.52 -5.96
C TYR A 301 -4.68 -6.57 -5.71
N LEU A 302 -5.08 -6.87 -4.48
CA LEU A 302 -6.48 -6.87 -4.06
C LEU A 302 -6.60 -6.11 -2.74
N SER A 303 -7.53 -5.18 -2.65
CA SER A 303 -7.81 -4.41 -1.43
C SER A 303 -9.30 -4.34 -1.15
N LEU A 304 -9.65 -4.55 0.11
CA LEU A 304 -10.97 -4.30 0.66
C LEU A 304 -10.86 -3.16 1.67
N GLN A 305 -11.73 -2.16 1.54
CA GLN A 305 -11.87 -1.07 2.49
C GLN A 305 -13.31 -1.02 2.99
N VAL A 306 -13.46 -0.81 4.29
CA VAL A 306 -14.73 -0.54 4.95
C VAL A 306 -14.66 0.86 5.56
N ALA A 307 -15.62 1.72 5.20
CA ALA A 307 -15.77 3.07 5.74
C ALA A 307 -16.96 3.10 6.72
N LEU A 308 -16.76 3.84 7.81
CA LEU A 308 -17.70 3.96 8.91
C LEU A 308 -17.98 5.45 9.17
#